data_130165d5e5d73ef966d06ceb82303c88
#
_entry.id   130165d5e5d73ef966d06ceb82303c88
#
_cell.length_a   1.000
_cell.length_b   1.000
_cell.length_c   1.000
_cell.angle_alpha   90.00
_cell.angle_beta   90.00
_cell.angle_gamma   90.00
#
_symmetry.space_group_name_H-M   'P 1'
#
loop_
_entity.id
_entity.type
_entity.pdbx_description
1 polymer ?
#
loop_
_entity_poly.entity_id
_entity_poly.type
_entity_poly.pdbx_seq_one_letter_code
_entity_poly.pdbx_strand_id
1 'polypeptide(L)'
;MENLVGLPPIYADTPIDLAPAKIITSFPVNTFLENLAIAPDGTIFVTNHEVGKIVRITPDGNQQIHASVEGKVSGLAFTSDGGLIATGWNADSVPVVSLVAKDGTVETLLTLPDAIFLNGITPLSDNKYLTADSYRGAIWLIDFAQPSASIWLEHPLLARSNAENSIPAANGIKRFCRTVYVSNTEQMLLLRIPLGMGDHPSKPEVFVEKTNIDDFAFDVEGNLYGATHIYNSVVRIGTDGMTTIIAQAEQGVIGSTSVAFGQSQGDRTSIYIVTNGGMFLPPPTGVVAANVVRLEVGKAGYIFV
;
A
#
# COMPACT_ATOMS: atom_id res chain seq x y z
N MET A 1 6.60 -18.84 -15.72
CA MET A 1 7.04 -18.41 -14.37
C MET A 1 7.95 -19.48 -13.83
N GLU A 2 9.26 -19.21 -13.76
CA GLU A 2 10.16 -20.10 -13.04
C GLU A 2 9.76 -20.05 -11.56
N ASN A 3 9.49 -21.22 -10.98
CA ASN A 3 9.17 -21.36 -9.57
C ASN A 3 10.30 -20.76 -8.74
N LEU A 4 10.06 -19.61 -8.13
CA LEU A 4 10.94 -19.08 -7.12
C LEU A 4 10.98 -20.12 -6.00
N VAL A 5 12.17 -20.67 -5.75
CA VAL A 5 12.37 -21.80 -4.83
C VAL A 5 11.78 -21.43 -3.47
N GLY A 6 10.74 -22.15 -3.05
CA GLY A 6 10.12 -22.00 -1.72
C GLY A 6 8.80 -21.21 -1.65
N LEU A 7 8.36 -20.56 -2.74
CA LEU A 7 7.04 -19.91 -2.75
C LEU A 7 5.95 -20.86 -3.25
N PRO A 8 4.74 -20.85 -2.64
CA PRO A 8 3.61 -21.58 -3.16
C PRO A 8 3.19 -21.01 -4.54
N PRO A 9 2.82 -21.85 -5.52
CA PRO A 9 2.45 -21.41 -6.86
C PRO A 9 1.00 -20.87 -6.91
N ILE A 10 0.68 -19.87 -6.06
CA ILE A 10 -0.70 -19.37 -5.90
C ILE A 10 -1.28 -18.72 -7.17
N TYR A 11 -0.43 -18.28 -8.09
CA TYR A 11 -0.86 -17.65 -9.34
C TYR A 11 -0.60 -18.50 -10.60
N ALA A 12 -0.26 -19.81 -10.44
CA ALA A 12 0.10 -20.67 -11.58
C ALA A 12 -1.01 -20.83 -12.61
N ASP A 13 -2.26 -20.95 -12.15
CA ASP A 13 -3.45 -21.15 -12.98
C ASP A 13 -4.30 -19.88 -13.13
N THR A 14 -3.75 -18.71 -12.72
CA THR A 14 -4.47 -17.45 -12.78
C THR A 14 -4.52 -16.92 -14.22
N PRO A 15 -5.70 -16.52 -14.74
CA PRO A 15 -5.80 -15.89 -16.05
C PRO A 15 -4.91 -14.65 -16.17
N ILE A 16 -4.35 -14.44 -17.36
CA ILE A 16 -3.48 -13.31 -17.70
C ILE A 16 -4.16 -12.43 -18.73
N ASP A 17 -4.33 -11.14 -18.41
CA ASP A 17 -4.88 -10.11 -19.29
C ASP A 17 -4.08 -8.81 -19.07
N LEU A 18 -2.92 -8.72 -19.73
CA LEU A 18 -1.92 -7.68 -19.48
C LEU A 18 -2.40 -6.31 -19.93
N ALA A 19 -2.43 -5.36 -19.00
CA ALA A 19 -2.70 -3.96 -19.30
C ALA A 19 -1.46 -3.28 -19.95
N PRO A 20 -1.66 -2.28 -20.84
CA PRO A 20 -0.55 -1.47 -21.33
C PRO A 20 0.20 -0.78 -20.19
N ALA A 21 1.53 -0.90 -20.19
CA ALA A 21 2.41 -0.41 -19.14
C ALA A 21 3.39 0.64 -19.65
N LYS A 22 3.71 1.60 -18.78
CA LYS A 22 4.75 2.62 -19.00
C LYS A 22 5.50 2.91 -17.72
N ILE A 23 6.82 2.77 -17.72
CA ILE A 23 7.67 3.27 -16.63
C ILE A 23 7.67 4.80 -16.70
N ILE A 24 7.24 5.44 -15.62
CA ILE A 24 7.19 6.90 -15.49
C ILE A 24 8.58 7.41 -15.07
N THR A 25 9.18 6.76 -14.09
CA THR A 25 10.53 7.09 -13.61
C THR A 25 11.13 5.89 -12.88
N SER A 26 12.46 5.87 -12.77
CA SER A 26 13.21 4.82 -12.09
C SER A 26 14.09 5.41 -11.01
N PHE A 27 14.31 4.64 -9.96
CA PHE A 27 15.20 4.95 -8.85
C PHE A 27 16.41 4.01 -8.88
N PRO A 28 17.51 4.37 -8.21
CA PRO A 28 18.67 3.48 -8.14
C PRO A 28 18.33 2.07 -7.63
N VAL A 29 19.13 1.09 -8.01
CA VAL A 29 19.08 -0.26 -7.43
C VAL A 29 19.22 -0.17 -5.91
N ASN A 30 18.53 -1.04 -5.19
CA ASN A 30 18.42 -1.02 -3.71
C ASN A 30 17.65 0.18 -3.15
N THR A 31 16.76 0.77 -3.94
CA THR A 31 15.74 1.70 -3.42
C THR A 31 14.47 0.92 -3.08
N PHE A 32 13.96 1.10 -1.86
CA PHE A 32 12.71 0.50 -1.44
C PHE A 32 11.59 1.55 -1.47
N LEU A 33 10.83 1.59 -2.57
CA LEU A 33 9.59 2.35 -2.61
C LEU A 33 8.48 1.48 -2.00
N GLU A 34 7.85 1.99 -0.93
CA GLU A 34 6.87 1.19 -0.17
C GLU A 34 5.43 1.58 -0.50
N ASN A 35 5.11 2.85 -0.49
CA ASN A 35 3.74 3.33 -0.68
C ASN A 35 3.70 4.56 -1.57
N LEU A 36 2.49 4.86 -2.10
CA LEU A 36 2.27 6.06 -2.90
C LEU A 36 0.90 6.69 -2.66
N ALA A 37 0.84 8.00 -2.87
CA ALA A 37 -0.39 8.78 -2.93
C ALA A 37 -0.34 9.73 -4.14
N ILE A 38 -1.48 9.94 -4.81
CA ILE A 38 -1.54 10.75 -6.04
C ILE A 38 -2.45 11.94 -5.81
N ALA A 39 -1.93 13.14 -6.09
CA ALA A 39 -2.65 14.39 -5.98
C ALA A 39 -3.58 14.62 -7.19
N PRO A 40 -4.63 15.48 -7.06
CA PRO A 40 -5.55 15.79 -8.16
C PRO A 40 -4.89 16.38 -9.40
N ASP A 41 -3.72 17.00 -9.28
CA ASP A 41 -2.92 17.54 -10.39
C ASP A 41 -2.05 16.48 -11.09
N GLY A 42 -2.11 15.23 -10.65
CA GLY A 42 -1.30 14.11 -11.16
C GLY A 42 0.09 14.01 -10.54
N THR A 43 0.43 14.85 -9.57
CA THR A 43 1.66 14.71 -8.79
C THR A 43 1.61 13.44 -7.95
N ILE A 44 2.68 12.63 -7.99
CA ILE A 44 2.81 11.39 -7.24
C ILE A 44 3.74 11.63 -6.06
N PHE A 45 3.34 11.22 -4.87
CA PHE A 45 4.18 11.16 -3.69
C PHE A 45 4.47 9.70 -3.37
N VAL A 46 5.75 9.36 -3.18
CA VAL A 46 6.17 7.98 -2.87
C VAL A 46 7.03 7.95 -1.61
N THR A 47 6.86 6.94 -0.80
CA THR A 47 7.74 6.69 0.35
C THR A 47 8.94 5.87 -0.08
N ASN A 48 10.16 6.37 0.20
CA ASN A 48 11.40 5.62 0.13
C ASN A 48 11.70 5.14 1.55
N HIS A 49 11.30 3.91 1.83
CA HIS A 49 11.17 3.33 3.16
C HIS A 49 12.43 3.42 4.01
N GLU A 50 13.53 2.83 3.52
CA GLU A 50 14.75 2.64 4.32
C GLU A 50 15.46 3.95 4.69
N VAL A 51 15.28 4.99 3.89
CA VAL A 51 15.95 6.28 4.07
C VAL A 51 15.04 7.39 4.59
N GLY A 52 13.80 7.05 4.96
CA GLY A 52 12.86 7.99 5.57
C GLY A 52 12.49 9.18 4.68
N LYS A 53 12.43 9.01 3.35
CA LYS A 53 12.13 10.11 2.44
C LYS A 53 10.78 9.96 1.78
N ILE A 54 10.09 11.07 1.63
CA ILE A 54 8.92 11.19 0.75
C ILE A 54 9.39 11.96 -0.48
N VAL A 55 9.28 11.32 -1.65
CA VAL A 55 9.70 11.89 -2.93
C VAL A 55 8.46 12.32 -3.70
N ARG A 56 8.46 13.57 -4.16
CA ARG A 56 7.47 14.13 -5.08
C ARG A 56 7.93 13.85 -6.51
N ILE A 57 7.03 13.35 -7.33
CA ILE A 57 7.27 13.04 -8.73
C ILE A 57 6.22 13.78 -9.56
N THR A 58 6.66 14.62 -10.49
CA THR A 58 5.76 15.31 -11.40
C THR A 58 5.21 14.37 -12.50
N PRO A 59 4.10 14.69 -13.18
CA PRO A 59 3.53 13.83 -14.23
C PRO A 59 4.50 13.49 -15.38
N ASP A 60 5.53 14.32 -15.60
CA ASP A 60 6.61 14.11 -16.56
C ASP A 60 7.78 13.28 -16.01
N GLY A 61 7.69 12.80 -14.76
CA GLY A 61 8.65 11.88 -14.14
C GLY A 61 9.82 12.53 -13.40
N ASN A 62 9.85 13.86 -13.24
CA ASN A 62 10.91 14.53 -12.49
C ASN A 62 10.75 14.28 -10.98
N GLN A 63 11.83 13.87 -10.32
CA GLN A 63 11.88 13.54 -8.89
C GLN A 63 12.43 14.69 -8.07
N GLN A 64 11.82 14.95 -6.92
CA GLN A 64 12.30 15.90 -5.91
C GLN A 64 11.99 15.35 -4.51
N ILE A 65 12.95 15.47 -3.58
CA ILE A 65 12.66 15.19 -2.17
C ILE A 65 11.64 16.23 -1.70
N HIS A 66 10.49 15.76 -1.24
CA HIS A 66 9.43 16.59 -0.66
C HIS A 66 9.60 16.74 0.85
N ALA A 67 9.86 15.63 1.54
CA ALA A 67 10.03 15.58 2.99
C ALA A 67 11.04 14.52 3.41
N SER A 68 11.60 14.69 4.60
CA SER A 68 12.46 13.70 5.24
C SER A 68 11.99 13.49 6.68
N VAL A 69 11.68 12.27 7.04
CA VAL A 69 11.39 11.85 8.41
C VAL A 69 12.65 11.25 9.03
N GLU A 70 12.82 11.40 10.34
CA GLU A 70 13.89 10.72 11.05
C GLU A 70 13.49 9.25 11.27
N GLY A 71 14.21 8.32 10.65
CA GLY A 71 13.93 6.89 10.70
C GLY A 71 13.40 6.34 9.37
N LYS A 72 12.34 5.52 9.42
CA LYS A 72 11.74 4.88 8.24
C LYS A 72 10.32 5.37 8.00
N VAL A 73 9.87 5.33 6.74
CA VAL A 73 8.51 5.71 6.34
C VAL A 73 7.85 4.57 5.56
N SER A 74 6.62 4.21 5.92
CA SER A 74 5.85 3.13 5.26
C SER A 74 4.63 3.69 4.55
N GLY A 75 3.45 3.67 5.19
CA GLY A 75 2.20 4.11 4.61
C GLY A 75 2.11 5.61 4.37
N LEU A 76 1.30 6.00 3.40
CA LEU A 76 1.11 7.39 2.99
C LEU A 76 -0.35 7.63 2.58
N ALA A 77 -0.96 8.71 3.06
CA ALA A 77 -2.28 9.15 2.65
C ALA A 77 -2.38 10.67 2.64
N PHE A 78 -3.32 11.24 1.88
CA PHE A 78 -3.61 12.67 1.94
C PHE A 78 -4.46 13.01 3.15
N THR A 79 -4.21 14.19 3.71
CA THR A 79 -5.13 14.88 4.62
C THR A 79 -6.15 15.71 3.84
N SER A 80 -7.27 16.07 4.47
CA SER A 80 -8.34 16.83 3.82
C SER A 80 -7.91 18.24 3.37
N ASP A 81 -6.89 18.82 4.01
CA ASP A 81 -6.30 20.11 3.63
C ASP A 81 -5.22 19.98 2.54
N GLY A 82 -4.90 18.75 2.10
CA GLY A 82 -3.95 18.44 1.03
C GLY A 82 -2.49 18.33 1.50
N GLY A 83 -2.23 18.24 2.79
CA GLY A 83 -0.99 17.71 3.35
C GLY A 83 -0.97 16.18 3.25
N LEU A 84 0.03 15.55 3.87
CA LEU A 84 0.16 14.10 3.92
C LEU A 84 0.26 13.63 5.37
N ILE A 85 -0.26 12.43 5.61
CA ILE A 85 0.00 11.65 6.81
C ILE A 85 0.85 10.46 6.42
N ALA A 86 1.90 10.20 7.20
CA ALA A 86 2.82 9.10 6.99
C ALA A 86 2.94 8.25 8.25
N THR A 87 3.01 6.94 8.07
CA THR A 87 3.34 5.96 9.13
C THR A 87 4.78 5.50 8.99
N GLY A 88 5.36 5.00 10.06
CA GLY A 88 6.72 4.48 10.05
C GLY A 88 7.33 4.39 11.43
N TRP A 89 8.64 4.57 11.53
CA TRP A 89 9.39 4.59 12.78
C TRP A 89 10.26 5.83 12.87
N ASN A 90 10.46 6.32 14.09
CA ASN A 90 11.48 7.33 14.37
C ASN A 90 12.90 6.71 14.41
N ALA A 91 13.91 7.53 14.71
CA ALA A 91 15.31 7.10 14.83
C ALA A 91 15.55 6.04 15.91
N ASP A 92 14.71 6.00 16.92
CA ASP A 92 14.78 5.01 18.01
C ASP A 92 14.00 3.73 17.72
N SER A 93 13.53 3.57 16.48
CA SER A 93 12.70 2.44 16.01
C SER A 93 11.35 2.32 16.75
N VAL A 94 10.83 3.43 17.27
CA VAL A 94 9.48 3.50 17.83
C VAL A 94 8.50 3.89 16.74
N PRO A 95 7.37 3.17 16.57
CA PRO A 95 6.34 3.53 15.60
C PRO A 95 5.79 4.94 15.80
N VAL A 96 5.67 5.68 14.70
CA VAL A 96 5.17 7.06 14.69
C VAL A 96 4.16 7.28 13.57
N VAL A 97 3.29 8.26 13.80
CA VAL A 97 2.46 8.88 12.77
C VAL A 97 2.94 10.31 12.62
N SER A 98 3.33 10.68 11.40
CA SER A 98 3.85 12.00 11.07
C SER A 98 2.91 12.76 10.16
N LEU A 99 2.78 14.06 10.40
CA LEU A 99 2.10 15.00 9.51
C LEU A 99 3.15 15.67 8.63
N VAL A 100 2.87 15.74 7.34
CA VAL A 100 3.74 16.40 6.36
C VAL A 100 2.95 17.51 5.68
N ALA A 101 3.33 18.74 5.94
CA ALA A 101 2.70 19.90 5.35
C ALA A 101 2.97 19.99 3.83
N LYS A 102 2.20 20.80 3.12
CA LYS A 102 2.36 21.01 1.67
C LYS A 102 3.73 21.54 1.25
N ASP A 103 4.42 22.22 2.14
CA ASP A 103 5.78 22.73 1.93
C ASP A 103 6.87 21.70 2.27
N GLY A 104 6.48 20.49 2.73
CA GLY A 104 7.38 19.42 3.13
C GLY A 104 7.83 19.47 4.59
N THR A 105 7.35 20.41 5.39
CA THR A 105 7.61 20.43 6.84
C THR A 105 6.99 19.19 7.50
N VAL A 106 7.78 18.50 8.32
CA VAL A 106 7.40 17.28 9.02
C VAL A 106 7.19 17.55 10.50
N GLU A 107 6.06 17.06 11.03
CA GLU A 107 5.76 17.06 12.45
C GLU A 107 5.40 15.63 12.89
N THR A 108 6.01 15.12 13.96
CA THR A 108 5.56 13.87 14.58
C THR A 108 4.27 14.14 15.35
N LEU A 109 3.15 13.66 14.83
CA LEU A 109 1.84 13.82 15.44
C LEU A 109 1.66 12.91 16.65
N LEU A 110 2.05 11.64 16.52
CA LEU A 110 1.91 10.61 17.56
C LEU A 110 3.11 9.69 17.58
N THR A 111 3.52 9.31 18.79
CA THR A 111 4.45 8.22 19.05
C THR A 111 3.66 7.09 19.70
N LEU A 112 3.78 5.86 19.19
CA LEU A 112 2.95 4.71 19.52
C LEU A 112 3.83 3.54 19.99
N PRO A 113 4.36 3.58 21.25
CA PRO A 113 5.25 2.55 21.75
C PRO A 113 4.59 1.16 21.90
N ASP A 114 3.26 1.11 21.94
CA ASP A 114 2.49 -0.14 21.96
C ASP A 114 2.25 -0.74 20.58
N ALA A 115 2.50 0.01 19.50
CA ALA A 115 2.52 -0.52 18.14
C ALA A 115 3.87 -1.17 17.84
N ILE A 116 3.91 -2.02 16.79
CA ILE A 116 5.15 -2.72 16.41
C ILE A 116 5.58 -2.32 15.00
N PHE A 117 4.67 -2.40 14.02
CA PHE A 117 4.95 -2.06 12.62
C PHE A 117 3.74 -1.41 11.97
N LEU A 118 3.66 -0.09 12.04
CA LEU A 118 2.63 0.66 11.31
C LEU A 118 2.94 0.65 9.81
N ASN A 119 2.04 0.07 9.02
CA ASN A 119 2.18 -0.09 7.59
C ASN A 119 1.13 0.75 6.83
N GLY A 120 0.29 0.13 6.01
CA GLY A 120 -0.72 0.82 5.21
C GLY A 120 -1.64 1.73 6.04
N ILE A 121 -2.09 2.82 5.45
CA ILE A 121 -2.98 3.80 6.06
C ILE A 121 -4.09 4.20 5.09
N THR A 122 -5.30 4.44 5.60
CA THR A 122 -6.46 4.86 4.82
C THR A 122 -7.35 5.81 5.61
N PRO A 123 -7.97 6.83 4.99
CA PRO A 123 -8.98 7.63 5.66
C PRO A 123 -10.21 6.80 6.02
N LEU A 124 -10.76 7.04 7.21
CA LEU A 124 -12.03 6.48 7.68
C LEU A 124 -13.15 7.53 7.62
N SER A 125 -12.84 8.76 8.01
CA SER A 125 -13.70 9.95 7.92
C SER A 125 -12.80 11.19 7.95
N ASP A 126 -13.36 12.40 7.92
CA ASP A 126 -12.66 13.68 7.72
C ASP A 126 -11.34 13.84 8.53
N ASN A 127 -11.34 13.43 9.79
CA ASN A 127 -10.19 13.56 10.69
C ASN A 127 -9.73 12.23 11.29
N LYS A 128 -10.23 11.11 10.77
CA LYS A 128 -9.91 9.79 11.30
C LYS A 128 -9.32 8.90 10.22
N TYR A 129 -8.26 8.20 10.60
CA TYR A 129 -7.55 7.27 9.72
C TYR A 129 -7.42 5.91 10.40
N LEU A 130 -7.35 4.88 9.58
CA LEU A 130 -7.02 3.52 10.03
C LEU A 130 -5.64 3.17 9.50
N THR A 131 -4.80 2.61 10.35
CA THR A 131 -3.49 2.08 9.96
C THR A 131 -3.31 0.64 10.44
N ALA A 132 -2.76 -0.20 9.57
CA ALA A 132 -2.44 -1.59 9.89
C ALA A 132 -1.16 -1.68 10.72
N ASP A 133 -1.16 -2.54 11.74
CA ASP A 133 0.04 -2.92 12.49
C ASP A 133 0.38 -4.37 12.13
N SER A 134 1.35 -4.51 11.24
CA SER A 134 1.68 -5.79 10.59
C SER A 134 2.17 -6.87 11.55
N TYR A 135 2.81 -6.49 12.65
CA TYR A 135 3.39 -7.45 13.58
C TYR A 135 2.57 -7.65 14.84
N ARG A 136 1.75 -6.67 15.22
CA ARG A 136 0.79 -6.82 16.30
C ARG A 136 -0.44 -7.62 15.87
N GLY A 137 -0.83 -7.54 14.60
CA GLY A 137 -2.09 -8.11 14.10
C GLY A 137 -3.31 -7.27 14.49
N ALA A 138 -3.15 -5.95 14.42
CA ALA A 138 -4.15 -4.97 14.80
C ALA A 138 -4.32 -3.89 13.73
N ILE A 139 -5.42 -3.16 13.83
CA ILE A 139 -5.67 -1.92 13.13
C ILE A 139 -5.84 -0.83 14.18
N TRP A 140 -5.10 0.26 14.03
CA TRP A 140 -5.21 1.44 14.88
C TRP A 140 -6.13 2.47 14.25
N LEU A 141 -6.95 3.11 15.06
CA LEU A 141 -7.69 4.33 14.75
C LEU A 141 -6.86 5.52 15.20
N ILE A 142 -6.56 6.40 14.26
CA ILE A 142 -5.88 7.68 14.51
C ILE A 142 -6.89 8.79 14.38
N ASP A 143 -7.03 9.62 15.41
CA ASP A 143 -7.88 10.82 15.40
C ASP A 143 -6.99 12.07 15.34
N PHE A 144 -7.19 12.89 14.31
CA PHE A 144 -6.44 14.13 14.09
C PHE A 144 -7.07 15.34 14.79
N ALA A 145 -8.39 15.33 14.97
CA ALA A 145 -9.07 16.45 15.63
C ALA A 145 -8.65 16.57 17.10
N GLN A 146 -8.36 15.43 17.71
CA GLN A 146 -7.76 15.30 19.04
C GLN A 146 -6.64 14.27 18.93
N PRO A 147 -5.37 14.69 18.65
CA PRO A 147 -4.29 13.77 18.37
C PRO A 147 -4.23 12.60 19.35
N SER A 148 -4.74 11.45 18.91
CA SER A 148 -4.83 10.24 19.72
C SER A 148 -4.86 8.99 18.85
N ALA A 149 -4.48 7.86 19.43
CA ALA A 149 -4.56 6.56 18.81
C ALA A 149 -5.18 5.54 19.75
N SER A 150 -5.97 4.64 19.19
CA SER A 150 -6.54 3.50 19.90
C SER A 150 -6.63 2.28 18.99
N ILE A 151 -6.62 1.08 19.56
CA ILE A 151 -6.87 -0.13 18.78
C ILE A 151 -8.33 -0.11 18.32
N TRP A 152 -8.52 -0.07 16.99
CA TRP A 152 -9.82 -0.16 16.35
C TRP A 152 -10.29 -1.59 16.25
N LEU A 153 -9.36 -2.51 15.91
CA LEU A 153 -9.61 -3.95 15.83
C LEU A 153 -8.31 -4.72 16.03
N GLU A 154 -8.35 -5.77 16.85
CA GLU A 154 -7.30 -6.79 16.97
C GLU A 154 -7.95 -8.16 16.76
N HIS A 155 -7.39 -8.99 15.85
CA HIS A 155 -8.00 -10.25 15.48
C HIS A 155 -6.96 -11.23 14.91
N PRO A 156 -7.09 -12.57 15.14
CA PRO A 156 -6.14 -13.55 14.61
C PRO A 156 -5.98 -13.55 13.08
N LEU A 157 -7.01 -13.19 12.31
CA LEU A 157 -6.91 -13.05 10.85
C LEU A 157 -6.03 -11.85 10.43
N LEU A 158 -5.77 -10.89 11.32
CA LEU A 158 -4.88 -9.75 11.08
C LEU A 158 -3.45 -10.06 11.54
N ALA A 159 -3.25 -11.09 12.36
CA ALA A 159 -1.96 -11.45 12.94
C ALA A 159 -1.16 -12.38 12.01
N ARG A 160 0.12 -12.52 12.30
CA ARG A 160 0.97 -13.57 11.72
C ARG A 160 0.56 -14.92 12.30
N SER A 161 0.55 -15.96 11.47
CA SER A 161 0.34 -17.34 11.91
C SER A 161 1.51 -17.86 12.75
N ASN A 162 2.73 -17.34 12.46
CA ASN A 162 3.94 -17.59 13.21
C ASN A 162 4.63 -16.26 13.56
N ALA A 163 4.75 -15.96 14.86
CA ALA A 163 5.36 -14.72 15.35
C ALA A 163 6.86 -14.57 14.99
N GLU A 164 7.56 -15.67 14.70
CA GLU A 164 8.96 -15.66 14.29
C GLU A 164 9.12 -15.33 12.79
N ASN A 165 8.03 -15.37 12.01
CA ASN A 165 8.06 -15.02 10.60
C ASN A 165 8.28 -13.50 10.43
N SER A 166 9.21 -13.10 9.59
CA SER A 166 9.49 -11.70 9.29
C SER A 166 8.53 -11.09 8.25
N ILE A 167 7.68 -11.92 7.60
CA ILE A 167 6.70 -11.43 6.62
C ILE A 167 5.61 -10.65 7.36
N PRO A 168 5.24 -9.43 6.88
CA PRO A 168 4.14 -8.66 7.44
C PRO A 168 2.81 -9.41 7.36
N ALA A 169 1.98 -9.30 8.40
CA ALA A 169 0.60 -9.78 8.38
C ALA A 169 -0.34 -8.70 7.81
N ALA A 170 -1.13 -8.03 8.67
CA ALA A 170 -1.95 -6.90 8.23
C ALA A 170 -1.08 -5.83 7.57
N ASN A 171 -1.28 -5.55 6.27
CA ASN A 171 -0.41 -4.74 5.45
C ASN A 171 -1.18 -3.62 4.76
N GLY A 172 -1.54 -3.75 3.48
CA GLY A 172 -2.40 -2.79 2.81
C GLY A 172 -3.78 -2.70 3.46
N ILE A 173 -4.28 -1.49 3.61
CA ILE A 173 -5.61 -1.22 4.15
C ILE A 173 -6.30 -0.14 3.32
N LYS A 174 -7.51 -0.41 2.83
CA LYS A 174 -8.31 0.55 2.08
C LYS A 174 -9.79 0.45 2.46
N ARG A 175 -10.46 1.60 2.45
CA ARG A 175 -11.92 1.65 2.56
C ARG A 175 -12.56 1.71 1.17
N PHE A 176 -13.54 0.85 0.94
CA PHE A 176 -14.45 0.92 -0.20
C PHE A 176 -15.88 0.93 0.31
N CYS A 177 -16.61 2.00 0.03
CA CYS A 177 -17.96 2.22 0.56
C CYS A 177 -18.03 2.07 2.09
N ARG A 178 -18.79 1.10 2.58
CA ARG A 178 -18.95 0.79 4.02
C ARG A 178 -18.20 -0.47 4.44
N THR A 179 -17.08 -0.75 3.80
CA THR A 179 -16.24 -1.91 4.12
C THR A 179 -14.77 -1.49 4.11
N VAL A 180 -14.04 -1.90 5.13
CA VAL A 180 -12.58 -1.82 5.17
C VAL A 180 -12.03 -3.14 4.69
N TYR A 181 -11.10 -3.08 3.75
CA TYR A 181 -10.36 -4.25 3.26
C TYR A 181 -8.93 -4.20 3.77
N VAL A 182 -8.39 -5.36 4.13
CA VAL A 182 -7.04 -5.50 4.66
C VAL A 182 -6.37 -6.72 4.03
N SER A 183 -5.18 -6.56 3.48
CA SER A 183 -4.35 -7.69 3.09
C SER A 183 -3.64 -8.26 4.32
N ASN A 184 -3.57 -9.59 4.41
CA ASN A 184 -2.63 -10.28 5.30
C ASN A 184 -1.63 -11.01 4.42
N THR A 185 -0.45 -10.42 4.25
CA THR A 185 0.57 -10.91 3.33
C THR A 185 1.12 -12.27 3.79
N GLU A 186 1.35 -12.44 5.08
CA GLU A 186 1.91 -13.69 5.65
C GLU A 186 0.93 -14.86 5.53
N GLN A 187 -0.36 -14.65 5.85
CA GLN A 187 -1.39 -15.70 5.73
C GLN A 187 -1.95 -15.82 4.30
N MET A 188 -1.52 -14.95 3.37
CA MET A 188 -2.03 -14.91 1.99
C MET A 188 -3.55 -14.74 1.91
N LEU A 189 -4.08 -13.78 2.68
CA LEU A 189 -5.51 -13.51 2.77
C LEU A 189 -5.79 -12.07 2.34
N LEU A 190 -6.94 -11.87 1.72
CA LEU A 190 -7.60 -10.58 1.63
C LEU A 190 -8.85 -10.60 2.50
N LEU A 191 -8.91 -9.71 3.46
CA LEU A 191 -9.99 -9.61 4.45
C LEU A 191 -10.94 -8.48 4.10
N ARG A 192 -12.20 -8.59 4.51
CA ARG A 192 -13.18 -7.52 4.52
C ARG A 192 -13.79 -7.36 5.91
N ILE A 193 -13.96 -6.12 6.33
CA ILE A 193 -14.47 -5.73 7.64
C ILE A 193 -15.62 -4.74 7.41
N PRO A 194 -16.88 -5.19 7.43
CA PRO A 194 -18.02 -4.29 7.30
C PRO A 194 -18.04 -3.26 8.43
N LEU A 195 -18.42 -2.02 8.10
CA LEU A 195 -18.57 -0.93 9.06
C LEU A 195 -20.00 -0.92 9.63
N GLY A 196 -20.11 -1.06 10.93
CA GLY A 196 -21.33 -0.87 11.70
C GLY A 196 -21.69 0.63 11.89
N MET A 197 -22.64 0.92 12.76
CA MET A 197 -22.98 2.29 13.12
C MET A 197 -21.78 2.98 13.79
N GLY A 198 -21.54 4.27 13.45
CA GLY A 198 -20.42 5.03 13.99
C GLY A 198 -19.04 4.52 13.54
N ASP A 199 -18.99 3.84 12.40
CA ASP A 199 -17.78 3.26 11.80
C ASP A 199 -17.04 2.25 12.71
N HIS A 200 -17.77 1.60 13.63
CA HIS A 200 -17.24 0.49 14.41
C HIS A 200 -17.00 -0.73 13.52
N PRO A 201 -15.92 -1.51 13.77
CA PRO A 201 -15.64 -2.71 12.99
C PRO A 201 -16.65 -3.82 13.30
N SER A 202 -17.16 -4.48 12.27
CA SER A 202 -17.77 -5.79 12.41
C SER A 202 -16.70 -6.88 12.44
N LYS A 203 -17.10 -8.14 12.60
CA LYS A 203 -16.16 -9.28 12.55
C LYS A 203 -15.48 -9.35 11.17
N PRO A 204 -14.15 -9.51 11.11
CA PRO A 204 -13.45 -9.73 9.86
C PRO A 204 -13.90 -11.03 9.19
N GLU A 205 -14.01 -10.98 7.87
CA GLU A 205 -14.31 -12.11 7.01
C GLU A 205 -13.20 -12.28 5.96
N VAL A 206 -12.86 -13.52 5.62
CA VAL A 206 -11.98 -13.81 4.50
C VAL A 206 -12.75 -13.55 3.20
N PHE A 207 -12.25 -12.65 2.37
CA PHE A 207 -12.83 -12.35 1.06
C PHE A 207 -12.16 -13.17 -0.04
N VAL A 208 -10.82 -13.26 -0.03
CA VAL A 208 -10.05 -14.11 -0.96
C VAL A 208 -8.94 -14.80 -0.18
N GLU A 209 -8.77 -16.09 -0.45
CA GLU A 209 -7.67 -16.91 0.06
C GLU A 209 -6.60 -17.13 -1.02
N LYS A 210 -5.41 -17.56 -0.61
CA LYS A 210 -4.29 -17.87 -1.50
C LYS A 210 -3.94 -16.68 -2.40
N THR A 211 -3.95 -15.49 -1.82
CA THR A 211 -3.57 -14.26 -2.52
C THR A 211 -2.54 -13.50 -1.70
N ASN A 212 -1.37 -13.25 -2.28
CA ASN A 212 -0.33 -12.45 -1.65
C ASN A 212 -0.46 -11.01 -2.17
N ILE A 213 -1.01 -10.14 -1.35
CA ILE A 213 -1.17 -8.71 -1.66
C ILE A 213 -0.38 -7.92 -0.62
N ASP A 214 0.43 -6.98 -1.09
CA ASP A 214 1.11 -6.00 -0.26
C ASP A 214 0.17 -4.82 0.00
N ASP A 215 -0.04 -3.95 -0.99
CA ASP A 215 -1.07 -2.90 -0.93
C ASP A 215 -1.91 -2.90 -2.22
N PHE A 216 -3.01 -2.16 -2.24
CA PHE A 216 -4.01 -2.22 -3.30
C PHE A 216 -4.86 -0.95 -3.39
N ALA A 217 -5.62 -0.83 -4.48
CA ALA A 217 -6.61 0.23 -4.69
C ALA A 217 -7.89 -0.34 -5.33
N PHE A 218 -9.01 0.39 -5.23
CA PHE A 218 -10.29 0.02 -5.83
C PHE A 218 -10.65 0.90 -7.01
N ASP A 219 -11.31 0.33 -8.03
CA ASP A 219 -12.06 1.11 -8.99
C ASP A 219 -13.49 1.41 -8.49
N VAL A 220 -14.22 2.23 -9.25
CA VAL A 220 -15.61 2.62 -8.92
C VAL A 220 -16.61 1.46 -8.99
N GLU A 221 -16.26 0.35 -9.63
CA GLU A 221 -17.08 -0.86 -9.74
C GLU A 221 -16.81 -1.85 -8.60
N GLY A 222 -15.80 -1.58 -7.77
CA GLY A 222 -15.39 -2.40 -6.63
C GLY A 222 -14.40 -3.52 -6.98
N ASN A 223 -13.79 -3.49 -8.17
CA ASN A 223 -12.66 -4.36 -8.43
C ASN A 223 -11.42 -3.83 -7.70
N LEU A 224 -10.65 -4.73 -7.11
CA LEU A 224 -9.39 -4.44 -6.43
C LEU A 224 -8.22 -4.64 -7.39
N TYR A 225 -7.24 -3.75 -7.33
CA TYR A 225 -5.96 -3.84 -8.04
C TYR A 225 -4.85 -3.91 -7.00
N GLY A 226 -4.13 -5.05 -6.96
CA GLY A 226 -3.19 -5.36 -5.89
C GLY A 226 -1.77 -5.63 -6.37
N ALA A 227 -0.80 -5.09 -5.64
CA ALA A 227 0.63 -5.39 -5.80
C ALA A 227 0.96 -6.71 -5.07
N THR A 228 1.65 -7.61 -5.74
CA THR A 228 1.90 -8.96 -5.21
C THR A 228 3.32 -9.16 -4.65
N HIS A 229 4.08 -8.08 -4.52
CA HIS A 229 5.42 -8.00 -3.99
C HIS A 229 6.36 -9.08 -4.58
N ILE A 230 6.60 -10.15 -3.81
CA ILE A 230 7.54 -11.23 -4.17
C ILE A 230 7.12 -12.06 -5.40
N TYR A 231 5.86 -11.99 -5.81
CA TYR A 231 5.38 -12.64 -7.05
C TYR A 231 5.59 -11.77 -8.30
N ASN A 232 6.13 -10.56 -8.15
CA ASN A 232 6.53 -9.67 -9.26
C ASN A 232 5.41 -9.43 -10.27
N SER A 233 4.19 -9.23 -9.78
CA SER A 233 3.01 -9.03 -10.62
C SER A 233 2.04 -8.04 -9.98
N VAL A 234 1.07 -7.61 -10.77
CA VAL A 234 -0.10 -6.87 -10.32
C VAL A 234 -1.33 -7.66 -10.72
N VAL A 235 -2.26 -7.82 -9.81
CA VAL A 235 -3.50 -8.55 -10.04
C VAL A 235 -4.71 -7.65 -9.95
N ARG A 236 -5.76 -7.98 -10.73
CA ARG A 236 -7.12 -7.47 -10.53
C ARG A 236 -7.94 -8.58 -9.86
N ILE A 237 -8.66 -8.24 -8.81
CA ILE A 237 -9.60 -9.14 -8.11
C ILE A 237 -10.99 -8.55 -8.26
N GLY A 238 -11.89 -9.29 -8.91
CA GLY A 238 -13.28 -8.89 -9.09
C GLY A 238 -14.10 -8.92 -7.79
N THR A 239 -15.28 -8.34 -7.81
CA THR A 239 -16.23 -8.37 -6.67
C THR A 239 -16.70 -9.79 -6.31
N ASP A 240 -16.52 -10.74 -7.23
CA ASP A 240 -16.74 -12.17 -7.05
C ASP A 240 -15.51 -12.92 -6.49
N GLY A 241 -14.40 -12.24 -6.26
CA GLY A 241 -13.14 -12.79 -5.79
C GLY A 241 -12.28 -13.44 -6.91
N MET A 242 -12.70 -13.40 -8.15
CA MET A 242 -11.91 -13.93 -9.27
C MET A 242 -10.68 -13.04 -9.54
N THR A 243 -9.52 -13.68 -9.59
CA THR A 243 -8.23 -13.02 -9.77
C THR A 243 -7.76 -13.11 -11.23
N THR A 244 -7.20 -12.03 -11.76
CA THR A 244 -6.57 -11.95 -13.08
C THR A 244 -5.24 -11.22 -12.94
N ILE A 245 -4.16 -11.74 -13.52
CA ILE A 245 -2.86 -11.05 -13.59
C ILE A 245 -2.96 -9.99 -14.70
N ILE A 246 -2.69 -8.73 -14.36
CA ILE A 246 -2.75 -7.61 -15.29
C ILE A 246 -1.40 -6.97 -15.59
N ALA A 247 -0.35 -7.31 -14.85
CA ALA A 247 1.04 -6.97 -15.17
C ALA A 247 2.00 -7.99 -14.55
N GLN A 248 3.14 -8.18 -15.20
CA GLN A 248 4.21 -9.10 -14.79
C GLN A 248 5.58 -8.38 -14.78
N ALA A 249 6.62 -9.09 -14.39
CA ALA A 249 7.98 -8.60 -14.25
C ALA A 249 8.48 -7.82 -15.48
N GLU A 250 8.17 -8.29 -16.68
CA GLU A 250 8.60 -7.70 -17.96
C GLU A 250 8.00 -6.30 -18.20
N GLN A 251 6.94 -5.97 -17.47
CA GLN A 251 6.31 -4.64 -17.51
C GLN A 251 6.89 -3.69 -16.43
N GLY A 252 7.98 -4.08 -15.77
CA GLY A 252 8.71 -3.24 -14.81
C GLY A 252 8.16 -3.29 -13.39
N VAL A 253 7.28 -4.24 -13.04
CA VAL A 253 6.63 -4.35 -11.72
C VAL A 253 7.34 -5.34 -10.78
N ILE A 254 8.65 -5.56 -10.96
CA ILE A 254 9.46 -6.44 -10.09
C ILE A 254 9.48 -5.88 -8.67
N GLY A 255 9.03 -6.69 -7.71
CA GLY A 255 8.92 -6.26 -6.31
C GLY A 255 7.87 -5.17 -6.13
N SER A 256 6.69 -5.30 -6.75
CA SER A 256 5.58 -4.34 -6.61
C SER A 256 5.08 -4.28 -5.16
N THR A 257 5.04 -3.09 -4.56
CA THR A 257 4.68 -2.89 -3.15
C THR A 257 3.32 -2.21 -2.99
N SER A 258 3.01 -1.19 -3.76
CA SER A 258 1.74 -0.47 -3.61
C SER A 258 1.14 -0.04 -4.94
N VAL A 259 -0.19 0.22 -4.91
CA VAL A 259 -1.01 0.64 -6.05
C VAL A 259 -1.88 1.82 -5.67
N ALA A 260 -1.95 2.84 -6.54
CA ALA A 260 -2.93 3.91 -6.42
C ALA A 260 -3.48 4.30 -7.80
N PHE A 261 -4.73 4.76 -7.86
CA PHE A 261 -5.33 5.31 -9.08
C PHE A 261 -4.89 6.75 -9.32
N GLY A 262 -4.68 7.10 -10.60
CA GLY A 262 -4.55 8.49 -11.01
C GLY A 262 -5.79 9.29 -10.67
N GLN A 263 -5.61 10.59 -10.41
CA GLN A 263 -6.71 11.48 -10.00
C GLN A 263 -6.96 12.64 -10.98
N SER A 264 -6.05 12.85 -11.94
CA SER A 264 -6.22 13.87 -12.97
C SER A 264 -7.18 13.40 -14.08
N GLN A 265 -7.70 14.35 -14.84
CA GLN A 265 -8.56 14.02 -15.99
C GLN A 265 -7.86 13.10 -17.01
N GLY A 266 -6.53 13.18 -17.12
CA GLY A 266 -5.73 12.44 -18.09
C GLY A 266 -5.30 11.03 -17.64
N ASP A 267 -5.48 10.69 -16.36
CA ASP A 267 -4.96 9.43 -15.81
C ASP A 267 -5.90 8.70 -14.84
N ARG A 268 -7.09 9.24 -14.56
CA ARG A 268 -8.04 8.64 -13.60
C ARG A 268 -8.46 7.20 -13.91
N THR A 269 -8.20 6.72 -15.13
CA THR A 269 -8.45 5.33 -15.55
C THR A 269 -7.18 4.51 -15.63
N SER A 270 -6.12 4.99 -15.02
CA SER A 270 -4.83 4.31 -14.87
C SER A 270 -4.52 4.09 -13.40
N ILE A 271 -3.75 3.05 -13.13
CA ILE A 271 -3.12 2.82 -11.83
C ILE A 271 -1.62 3.08 -11.92
N TYR A 272 -1.04 3.49 -10.80
CA TYR A 272 0.38 3.63 -10.62
C TYR A 272 0.86 2.63 -9.59
N ILE A 273 2.00 2.01 -9.88
CA ILE A 273 2.61 0.98 -9.05
C ILE A 273 4.01 1.45 -8.66
N VAL A 274 4.38 1.29 -7.40
CA VAL A 274 5.76 1.45 -6.94
C VAL A 274 6.37 0.08 -6.66
N THR A 275 7.69 -0.01 -6.76
CA THR A 275 8.42 -1.28 -6.63
C THR A 275 9.68 -1.11 -5.79
N ASN A 276 10.25 -2.23 -5.32
CA ASN A 276 11.56 -2.28 -4.68
C ASN A 276 12.63 -2.98 -5.53
N GLY A 277 12.30 -3.33 -6.77
CA GLY A 277 13.26 -4.00 -7.67
C GLY A 277 13.60 -5.43 -7.29
N GLY A 278 12.78 -6.08 -6.44
CA GLY A 278 12.98 -7.45 -5.99
C GLY A 278 13.98 -7.60 -4.84
N MET A 279 14.13 -6.59 -3.97
CA MET A 279 15.12 -6.61 -2.87
C MET A 279 15.02 -7.84 -1.97
N PHE A 280 13.80 -8.33 -1.67
CA PHE A 280 13.60 -9.46 -0.76
C PHE A 280 13.61 -10.83 -1.44
N LEU A 281 13.34 -10.87 -2.73
CA LEU A 281 13.39 -12.07 -3.54
C LEU A 281 13.82 -11.70 -4.96
N PRO A 282 15.14 -11.52 -5.17
CA PRO A 282 15.66 -11.08 -6.45
C PRO A 282 15.32 -12.05 -7.58
N PRO A 283 15.01 -11.54 -8.79
CA PRO A 283 14.97 -12.36 -9.98
C PRO A 283 16.37 -12.95 -10.27
N PRO A 284 16.50 -13.94 -11.18
CA PRO A 284 17.79 -14.53 -11.54
C PRO A 284 18.85 -13.50 -12.00
N THR A 285 18.41 -12.35 -12.49
CA THR A 285 19.27 -11.23 -12.91
C THR A 285 19.78 -10.37 -11.74
N GLY A 286 19.37 -10.66 -10.50
CA GLY A 286 19.66 -9.86 -9.32
C GLY A 286 18.64 -8.74 -9.09
N VAL A 287 18.84 -7.94 -8.04
CA VAL A 287 18.00 -6.77 -7.74
C VAL A 287 18.11 -5.75 -8.87
N VAL A 288 16.97 -5.24 -9.33
CA VAL A 288 16.92 -4.25 -10.40
C VAL A 288 16.53 -2.86 -9.84
N ALA A 289 16.50 -1.85 -10.70
CA ALA A 289 16.05 -0.51 -10.35
C ALA A 289 14.59 -0.53 -9.84
N ALA A 290 14.29 0.23 -8.80
CA ALA A 290 12.91 0.45 -8.37
C ALA A 290 12.21 1.41 -9.32
N ASN A 291 10.94 1.16 -9.63
CA ASN A 291 10.19 1.89 -10.63
C ASN A 291 8.90 2.48 -10.07
N VAL A 292 8.45 3.55 -10.72
CA VAL A 292 7.05 3.97 -10.74
C VAL A 292 6.50 3.61 -12.12
N VAL A 293 5.54 2.70 -12.15
CA VAL A 293 4.94 2.17 -13.39
C VAL A 293 3.48 2.58 -13.47
N ARG A 294 3.04 3.10 -14.63
CA ARG A 294 1.64 3.36 -14.93
C ARG A 294 1.07 2.20 -15.76
N LEU A 295 -0.10 1.69 -15.37
CA LEU A 295 -0.88 0.73 -16.15
C LEU A 295 -2.21 1.35 -16.56
N GLU A 296 -2.62 1.15 -17.82
CA GLU A 296 -3.90 1.62 -18.34
C GLU A 296 -4.96 0.53 -18.14
N VAL A 297 -5.79 0.67 -17.09
CA VAL A 297 -6.79 -0.34 -16.73
C VAL A 297 -8.20 -0.03 -17.24
N GLY A 298 -8.41 1.17 -17.80
CA GLY A 298 -9.66 1.57 -18.46
C GLY A 298 -10.85 1.81 -17.52
N LYS A 299 -10.67 1.69 -16.20
CA LYS A 299 -11.67 1.94 -15.16
C LYS A 299 -11.22 3.06 -14.26
N ALA A 300 -12.16 3.94 -13.88
CA ALA A 300 -11.85 5.04 -12.97
C ALA A 300 -11.65 4.53 -11.54
N GLY A 301 -10.68 5.12 -10.83
CA GLY A 301 -10.44 4.82 -9.42
C GLY A 301 -11.56 5.28 -8.51
N TYR A 302 -11.81 4.52 -7.44
CA TYR A 302 -12.65 4.95 -6.33
C TYR A 302 -11.88 5.94 -5.47
N ILE A 303 -12.44 7.14 -5.34
CA ILE A 303 -11.90 8.19 -4.47
C ILE A 303 -12.84 8.30 -3.26
N PHE A 304 -12.29 8.07 -2.09
CA PHE A 304 -13.02 8.34 -0.85
C PHE A 304 -12.99 9.85 -0.61
N VAL A 305 -14.17 10.46 -0.63
CA VAL A 305 -14.39 11.90 -0.36
C VAL A 305 -14.96 12.08 1.02
#